data_67cde956614421f3adca106bacc864c2
#
_entry.id   67cde956614421f3adca106bacc864c2
#
_cell.length_a   1.000
_cell.length_b   1.000
_cell.length_c   1.000
_cell.angle_alpha   90.00
_cell.angle_beta   90.00
_cell.angle_gamma   90.00
#
_symmetry.space_group_name_H-M   'P 1'
#
loop_
_entity.id
_entity.type
_entity.pdbx_description
1 polymer ?
#
loop_
_entity_poly.entity_id
_entity_poly.type
_entity_poly.pdbx_seq_one_letter_code
_entity_poly.pdbx_strand_id
1 'polypeptide(L)'
;MTQATSIQIHATCVAIDGAGILLRGPSGAGKSDLALRLVDAGAALVADDRVDLLRRGACLVASAPAPLRGLVEARGVGILRLPFLDAAELHLVVDLVARDEVERLPGPEAEAMLGVALPRLRLHGFDASAPAKLALALRHGVAIPAASGRSAA
;
A
#
# COMPACT_ATOMS: atom_id res chain seq x y z
N MET A 1 -26.90 -15.77 -4.75
CA MET A 1 -26.28 -14.52 -5.14
C MET A 1 -24.84 -14.44 -4.68
N THR A 2 -23.94 -14.17 -5.58
CA THR A 2 -22.53 -14.18 -5.29
C THR A 2 -22.02 -12.76 -5.13
N GLN A 3 -21.31 -12.50 -4.05
CA GLN A 3 -20.61 -11.24 -3.91
C GLN A 3 -19.37 -11.25 -4.78
N ALA A 4 -18.96 -10.09 -5.23
CA ALA A 4 -17.70 -9.98 -5.94
C ALA A 4 -16.57 -10.41 -5.00
N THR A 5 -15.72 -11.33 -5.48
CA THR A 5 -14.57 -11.83 -4.72
C THR A 5 -13.25 -11.31 -5.28
N SER A 6 -13.29 -10.60 -6.40
CA SER A 6 -12.09 -10.04 -7.01
C SER A 6 -12.42 -8.73 -7.71
N ILE A 7 -11.45 -7.83 -7.72
CA ILE A 7 -11.50 -6.56 -8.45
C ILE A 7 -10.11 -6.25 -8.97
N GLN A 8 -10.04 -5.40 -9.98
CA GLN A 8 -8.80 -4.80 -10.44
C GLN A 8 -8.87 -3.30 -10.18
N ILE A 9 -7.84 -2.75 -9.59
CA ILE A 9 -7.80 -1.32 -9.27
C ILE A 9 -6.53 -0.69 -9.80
N HIS A 10 -6.60 0.62 -9.99
CA HIS A 10 -5.46 1.43 -10.41
C HIS A 10 -4.69 1.84 -9.17
N ALA A 11 -3.64 1.12 -8.85
CA ALA A 11 -2.87 1.28 -7.63
C ALA A 11 -1.50 0.63 -7.79
N THR A 12 -0.69 0.72 -6.76
CA THR A 12 0.63 0.10 -6.71
C THR A 12 0.72 -0.69 -5.41
N CYS A 13 1.35 -1.84 -5.45
CA CYS A 13 1.49 -2.70 -4.27
C CYS A 13 2.92 -3.17 -4.10
N VAL A 14 3.42 -3.04 -2.89
CA VAL A 14 4.70 -3.61 -2.47
C VAL A 14 4.47 -4.41 -1.20
N ALA A 15 5.43 -5.27 -0.85
CA ALA A 15 5.35 -6.03 0.39
C ALA A 15 6.61 -5.81 1.21
N ILE A 16 6.43 -5.56 2.50
CA ILE A 16 7.52 -5.43 3.47
C ILE A 16 7.44 -6.66 4.36
N ASP A 17 8.48 -7.47 4.36
CA ASP A 17 8.52 -8.73 5.13
C ASP A 17 7.28 -9.59 4.85
N GLY A 18 6.86 -9.61 3.58
CA GLY A 18 5.70 -10.38 3.14
C GLY A 18 4.36 -9.70 3.35
N ALA A 19 4.29 -8.59 4.07
CA ALA A 19 3.04 -7.87 4.30
C ALA A 19 2.79 -6.85 3.20
N GLY A 20 1.69 -6.99 2.48
CA GLY A 20 1.36 -6.13 1.36
C GLY A 20 0.86 -4.76 1.78
N ILE A 21 1.34 -3.74 1.10
CA ILE A 21 0.89 -2.35 1.24
C ILE A 21 0.32 -1.92 -0.10
N LEU A 22 -0.91 -1.44 -0.07
CA LEU A 22 -1.56 -0.92 -1.26
C LEU A 22 -1.42 0.60 -1.27
N LEU A 23 -0.75 1.13 -2.29
CA LEU A 23 -0.56 2.56 -2.47
C LEU A 23 -1.58 3.08 -3.46
N ARG A 24 -2.43 4.02 -3.03
CA ARG A 24 -3.46 4.61 -3.85
C ARG A 24 -3.26 6.12 -3.95
N GLY A 25 -3.74 6.69 -5.02
CA GLY A 25 -3.70 8.12 -5.23
C GLY A 25 -3.84 8.46 -6.70
N PRO A 26 -4.13 9.72 -7.03
CA PRO A 26 -4.22 10.13 -8.42
C PRO A 26 -2.88 10.01 -9.13
N SER A 27 -2.92 10.06 -10.45
CA SER A 27 -1.71 10.14 -11.27
C SER A 27 -0.85 11.30 -10.78
N GLY A 28 0.45 11.08 -10.61
CA GLY A 28 1.36 12.10 -10.12
C GLY A 28 1.46 12.19 -8.59
N ALA A 29 0.70 11.39 -7.85
CA ALA A 29 0.77 11.39 -6.38
C ALA A 29 2.01 10.69 -5.83
N GLY A 30 2.77 9.98 -6.69
CA GLY A 30 4.01 9.35 -6.28
C GLY A 30 3.91 7.88 -5.96
N LYS A 31 2.89 7.19 -6.45
CA LYS A 31 2.74 5.75 -6.18
C LYS A 31 3.95 4.94 -6.62
N SER A 32 4.31 5.04 -7.91
CA SER A 32 5.45 4.29 -8.43
C SER A 32 6.76 4.76 -7.84
N ASP A 33 6.90 6.07 -7.64
CA ASP A 33 8.12 6.63 -7.04
C ASP A 33 8.33 6.10 -5.61
N LEU A 34 7.27 6.08 -4.82
CA LEU A 34 7.34 5.54 -3.45
C LEU A 34 7.64 4.04 -3.48
N ALA A 35 7.03 3.30 -4.42
CA ALA A 35 7.31 1.89 -4.58
C ALA A 35 8.79 1.64 -4.88
N LEU A 36 9.40 2.44 -5.76
CA LEU A 36 10.83 2.32 -6.07
C LEU A 36 11.68 2.53 -4.83
N ARG A 37 11.37 3.55 -4.03
CA ARG A 37 12.12 3.82 -2.79
C ARG A 37 11.95 2.70 -1.78
N LEU A 38 10.76 2.12 -1.69
CA LEU A 38 10.51 0.99 -0.81
C LEU A 38 11.26 -0.25 -1.26
N VAL A 39 11.23 -0.55 -2.57
CA VAL A 39 11.95 -1.70 -3.10
C VAL A 39 13.47 -1.53 -2.93
N ASP A 40 13.97 -0.34 -3.17
CA ASP A 40 15.39 -0.04 -2.95
C ASP A 40 15.79 -0.23 -1.48
N ALA A 41 14.86 -0.03 -0.56
CA ALA A 41 15.08 -0.24 0.87
C ALA A 41 14.80 -1.68 1.32
N GLY A 42 14.51 -2.59 0.41
CA GLY A 42 14.37 -4.02 0.73
C GLY A 42 12.97 -4.59 0.60
N ALA A 43 11.97 -3.79 0.26
CA ALA A 43 10.63 -4.32 0.02
C ALA A 43 10.60 -5.09 -1.31
N ALA A 44 9.60 -5.94 -1.46
CA ALA A 44 9.37 -6.66 -2.71
C ALA A 44 8.26 -5.97 -3.52
N LEU A 45 8.45 -5.89 -4.82
CA LEU A 45 7.39 -5.42 -5.72
C LEU A 45 6.31 -6.49 -5.81
N VAL A 46 5.05 -6.08 -5.80
CA VAL A 46 3.93 -6.97 -6.10
C VAL A 46 3.28 -6.55 -7.41
N ALA A 47 2.90 -5.28 -7.54
CA ALA A 47 2.25 -4.79 -8.74
C ALA A 47 2.42 -3.28 -8.87
N ASP A 48 2.55 -2.79 -10.10
CA ASP A 48 2.56 -1.36 -10.37
C ASP A 48 1.45 -1.04 -11.36
N ASP A 49 0.81 0.12 -11.18
CA ASP A 49 -0.22 0.66 -12.05
C ASP A 49 -1.56 -0.09 -12.00
N ARG A 50 -1.56 -1.41 -11.96
CA ARG A 50 -2.76 -2.24 -11.86
C ARG A 50 -2.54 -3.33 -10.84
N VAL A 51 -3.50 -3.48 -9.95
CA VAL A 51 -3.44 -4.49 -8.91
C VAL A 51 -4.72 -5.32 -8.97
N ASP A 52 -4.56 -6.62 -9.06
CA ASP A 52 -5.67 -7.54 -8.90
C ASP A 52 -5.81 -7.87 -7.43
N LEU A 53 -7.00 -7.69 -6.87
CA LEU A 53 -7.31 -8.04 -5.50
C LEU A 53 -8.28 -9.20 -5.48
N LEU A 54 -7.97 -10.22 -4.70
CA LEU A 54 -8.77 -11.41 -4.54
C LEU A 54 -9.03 -11.64 -3.06
N ARG A 55 -10.31 -11.79 -2.71
CA ARG A 55 -10.65 -12.16 -1.34
C ARG A 55 -10.49 -13.66 -1.14
N ARG A 56 -9.77 -14.03 -0.09
CA ARG A 56 -9.63 -15.43 0.34
C ARG A 56 -9.96 -15.49 1.83
N GLY A 57 -11.15 -16.00 2.14
CA GLY A 57 -11.61 -16.03 3.52
C GLY A 57 -11.68 -14.63 4.11
N ALA A 58 -10.90 -14.37 5.16
CA ALA A 58 -10.85 -13.07 5.82
C ALA A 58 -9.72 -12.18 5.29
N CYS A 59 -9.01 -12.61 4.24
CA CYS A 59 -7.82 -11.91 3.73
C CYS A 59 -8.05 -11.37 2.33
N LEU A 60 -7.34 -10.32 1.98
CA LEU A 60 -7.23 -9.83 0.62
C LEU A 60 -5.84 -10.13 0.11
N VAL A 61 -5.76 -10.72 -1.07
CA VAL A 61 -4.49 -11.06 -1.71
C VAL A 61 -4.32 -10.18 -2.95
N ALA A 62 -3.20 -9.50 -3.03
CA ALA A 62 -2.85 -8.63 -4.15
C ALA A 62 -1.88 -9.35 -5.08
N SER A 63 -2.05 -9.12 -6.38
CA SER A 63 -1.13 -9.63 -7.40
C SER A 63 -1.16 -8.71 -8.61
N ALA A 64 -0.16 -8.81 -9.47
CA ALA A 64 -0.15 -8.08 -10.73
C ALA A 64 -0.87 -8.88 -11.81
N PRO A 65 -1.56 -8.20 -12.74
CA PRO A 65 -1.98 -8.85 -13.98
C PRO A 65 -0.76 -9.46 -14.67
N ALA A 66 -0.91 -10.65 -15.24
CA ALA A 66 0.21 -11.40 -15.78
C ALA A 66 1.13 -10.59 -16.71
N PRO A 67 0.59 -9.79 -17.67
CA PRO A 67 1.47 -9.03 -18.57
C PRO A 67 2.30 -7.95 -17.88
N LEU A 68 1.91 -7.53 -16.66
CA LEU A 68 2.57 -6.42 -15.96
C LEU A 68 3.49 -6.89 -14.83
N ARG A 69 3.64 -8.20 -14.63
CA ARG A 69 4.43 -8.72 -13.53
C ARG A 69 5.88 -8.25 -13.61
N GLY A 70 6.37 -7.71 -12.49
CA GLY A 70 7.74 -7.28 -12.36
C GLY A 70 8.08 -5.98 -13.08
N LEU A 71 7.12 -5.31 -13.69
CA LEU A 71 7.36 -4.10 -14.45
C LEU A 71 6.99 -2.87 -13.64
N VAL A 72 7.90 -1.89 -13.62
CA VAL A 72 7.67 -0.59 -12.98
C VAL A 72 8.17 0.49 -13.91
N GLU A 73 7.35 1.51 -14.11
CA GLU A 73 7.79 2.69 -14.85
C GLU A 73 8.61 3.58 -13.93
N ALA A 74 9.89 3.75 -14.26
CA ALA A 74 10.79 4.66 -13.56
C ALA A 74 10.97 5.89 -14.45
N ARG A 75 10.28 6.96 -14.11
CA ARG A 75 10.29 8.18 -14.95
C ARG A 75 11.72 8.69 -15.11
N GLY A 76 12.12 8.94 -16.34
CA GLY A 76 13.47 9.37 -16.67
C GLY A 76 14.43 8.22 -16.94
N VAL A 77 14.06 6.99 -16.60
CA VAL A 77 14.88 5.81 -16.83
C VAL A 77 14.25 4.88 -17.84
N GLY A 78 12.96 4.58 -17.67
CA GLY A 78 12.23 3.67 -18.55
C GLY A 78 11.45 2.65 -17.74
N ILE A 79 11.10 1.55 -18.39
CA ILE A 79 10.39 0.45 -17.74
C ILE A 79 11.45 -0.49 -17.15
N LEU A 80 11.44 -0.62 -15.83
CA LEU A 80 12.33 -1.52 -15.14
C LEU A 80 11.67 -2.88 -14.95
N ARG A 81 12.46 -3.94 -15.06
CA ARG A 81 12.03 -5.28 -14.71
C ARG A 81 12.69 -5.66 -13.40
N LEU A 82 11.90 -5.79 -12.36
CA LEU A 82 12.39 -6.04 -11.02
C LEU A 82 11.97 -7.41 -10.53
N PRO A 83 12.70 -8.02 -9.59
CA PRO A 83 12.19 -9.18 -8.86
C PRO A 83 10.87 -8.84 -8.20
N PHE A 84 9.94 -9.79 -8.18
CA PHE A 84 8.60 -9.52 -7.67
C PHE A 84 8.04 -10.74 -6.95
N LEU A 85 7.06 -10.49 -6.10
CA LEU A 85 6.26 -11.57 -5.52
C LEU A 85 5.03 -11.80 -6.40
N ASP A 86 4.66 -13.06 -6.58
CA ASP A 86 3.47 -13.41 -7.34
C ASP A 86 2.20 -12.89 -6.66
N ALA A 87 2.21 -12.86 -5.34
CA ALA A 87 1.07 -12.40 -4.56
C ALA A 87 1.50 -12.03 -3.16
N ALA A 88 0.73 -11.18 -2.50
CA ALA A 88 0.95 -10.83 -1.11
C ALA A 88 -0.39 -10.52 -0.45
N GLU A 89 -0.54 -10.94 0.80
CA GLU A 89 -1.69 -10.56 1.59
C GLU A 89 -1.58 -9.10 1.97
N LEU A 90 -2.66 -8.33 1.77
CA LEU A 90 -2.68 -6.92 2.13
C LEU A 90 -2.83 -6.74 3.64
N HIS A 91 -2.02 -5.85 4.19
CA HIS A 91 -2.06 -5.50 5.60
C HIS A 91 -2.34 -4.00 5.81
N LEU A 92 -2.18 -3.19 4.80
CA LEU A 92 -2.27 -1.74 4.94
C LEU A 92 -2.67 -1.09 3.62
N VAL A 93 -3.55 -0.11 3.70
CA VAL A 93 -3.88 0.75 2.58
C VAL A 93 -3.33 2.14 2.88
N VAL A 94 -2.64 2.73 1.91
CA VAL A 94 -2.06 4.06 2.05
C VAL A 94 -2.57 4.94 0.92
N ASP A 95 -3.26 6.01 1.28
CA ASP A 95 -3.66 7.01 0.32
C ASP A 95 -2.62 8.12 0.28
N LEU A 96 -2.10 8.37 -0.91
CA LEU A 96 -1.12 9.43 -1.13
C LEU A 96 -1.87 10.71 -1.42
N VAL A 97 -1.69 11.69 -0.54
CA VAL A 97 -2.46 12.93 -0.54
C VAL A 97 -1.52 14.13 -0.57
N ALA A 98 -2.09 15.32 -0.70
CA ALA A 98 -1.30 16.54 -0.63
C ALA A 98 -0.73 16.71 0.78
N ARG A 99 0.42 17.38 0.88
CA ARG A 99 1.13 17.47 2.15
C ARG A 99 0.29 18.12 3.26
N ASP A 100 -0.53 19.09 2.94
CA ASP A 100 -1.39 19.76 3.91
C ASP A 100 -2.60 18.94 4.32
N GLU A 101 -2.84 17.80 3.67
CA GLU A 101 -3.90 16.88 4.05
C GLU A 101 -3.42 15.77 5.00
N VAL A 102 -2.15 15.76 5.34
CA VAL A 102 -1.59 14.77 6.25
C VAL A 102 -1.71 15.31 7.68
N GLU A 103 -2.51 14.62 8.49
CA GLU A 103 -2.63 14.98 9.90
C GLU A 103 -1.36 14.58 10.65
N ARG A 104 -0.97 15.42 11.60
CA ARG A 104 0.24 15.17 12.40
C ARG A 104 0.10 13.88 13.21
N LEU A 105 -1.01 13.70 13.89
CA LEU A 105 -1.28 12.54 14.74
C LEU A 105 -2.72 12.07 14.46
N PRO A 106 -2.91 11.33 13.37
CA PRO A 106 -4.26 10.93 12.97
C PRO A 106 -4.81 9.85 13.91
N GLY A 107 -6.13 9.84 14.04
CA GLY A 107 -6.81 8.73 14.67
C GLY A 107 -6.78 7.50 13.78
N PRO A 108 -7.12 6.33 14.32
CA PRO A 108 -7.15 5.10 13.55
C PRO A 108 -8.23 5.17 12.49
N GLU A 109 -7.91 4.72 11.29
CA GLU A 109 -8.85 4.59 10.19
C GLU A 109 -8.78 3.19 9.62
N ALA A 110 -9.89 2.72 9.10
CA ALA A 110 -9.96 1.46 8.40
C ALA A 110 -10.81 1.63 7.15
N GLU A 111 -10.54 0.81 6.15
CA GLU A 111 -11.33 0.77 4.94
C GLU A 111 -11.69 -0.65 4.63
N ALA A 112 -12.94 -0.90 4.25
CA ALA A 112 -13.37 -2.21 3.80
C ALA A 112 -13.21 -2.32 2.30
N MET A 113 -12.53 -3.38 1.86
CA MET A 113 -12.39 -3.72 0.45
C MET A 113 -12.83 -5.16 0.28
N LEU A 114 -13.78 -5.38 -0.61
CA LEU A 114 -14.39 -6.71 -0.80
C LEU A 114 -14.84 -7.32 0.54
N GLY A 115 -15.28 -6.47 1.46
CA GLY A 115 -15.75 -6.90 2.78
C GLY A 115 -14.65 -7.18 3.80
N VAL A 116 -13.39 -6.94 3.48
CA VAL A 116 -12.27 -7.11 4.41
C VAL A 116 -11.83 -5.74 4.89
N ALA A 117 -11.81 -5.54 6.21
CA ALA A 117 -11.37 -4.28 6.80
C ALA A 117 -9.85 -4.25 6.91
N LEU A 118 -9.25 -3.19 6.42
CA LEU A 118 -7.80 -2.98 6.47
C LEU A 118 -7.49 -1.63 7.10
N PRO A 119 -6.41 -1.53 7.89
CA PRO A 119 -5.96 -0.23 8.36
C PRO A 119 -5.63 0.69 7.18
N ARG A 120 -5.87 1.98 7.36
CA ARG A 120 -5.65 2.98 6.32
C ARG A 120 -4.85 4.14 6.88
N LEU A 121 -3.84 4.58 6.13
CA LEU A 121 -3.04 5.76 6.43
C LEU A 121 -3.13 6.75 5.27
N ARG A 122 -2.90 8.01 5.56
CA ARG A 122 -2.70 9.07 4.56
C ARG A 122 -1.31 9.62 4.70
N LEU A 123 -0.54 9.62 3.62
CA LEU A 123 0.81 10.16 3.60
C LEU A 123 1.01 11.00 2.34
N HIS A 124 2.05 11.81 2.36
CA HIS A 124 2.48 12.50 1.14
C HIS A 124 3.54 11.64 0.45
N GLY A 125 3.27 11.22 -0.79
CA GLY A 125 4.11 10.23 -1.47
C GLY A 125 5.56 10.63 -1.68
N PHE A 126 5.83 11.93 -1.78
CA PHE A 126 7.18 12.41 -2.05
C PHE A 126 7.97 12.79 -0.78
N ASP A 127 7.40 12.63 0.40
CA ASP A 127 8.17 12.85 1.62
C ASP A 127 9.30 11.84 1.74
N ALA A 128 10.50 12.32 2.07
CA ALA A 128 11.66 11.47 2.19
C ALA A 128 11.47 10.38 3.24
N SER A 129 10.71 10.67 4.29
CA SER A 129 10.48 9.72 5.38
C SER A 129 9.34 8.73 5.11
N ALA A 130 8.62 8.86 3.98
CA ALA A 130 7.48 7.97 3.72
C ALA A 130 7.85 6.49 3.75
N PRO A 131 8.94 6.03 3.09
CA PRO A 131 9.31 4.62 3.16
C PRO A 131 9.58 4.16 4.59
N ALA A 132 10.33 4.95 5.35
CA ALA A 132 10.67 4.58 6.73
C ALA A 132 9.42 4.53 7.61
N LYS A 133 8.51 5.49 7.46
CA LYS A 133 7.27 5.51 8.21
C LYS A 133 6.46 4.24 7.99
N LEU A 134 6.35 3.81 6.73
CA LEU A 134 5.59 2.61 6.40
C LEU A 134 6.25 1.36 6.94
N ALA A 135 7.56 1.22 6.76
CA ALA A 135 8.29 0.06 7.23
C ALA A 135 8.20 -0.07 8.75
N LEU A 136 8.40 1.04 9.47
CA LEU A 136 8.37 1.03 10.93
C LEU A 136 6.96 0.79 11.46
N ALA A 137 5.95 1.38 10.82
CA ALA A 137 4.56 1.15 11.22
C ALA A 137 4.15 -0.31 11.06
N LEU A 138 4.57 -0.96 9.97
CA LEU A 138 4.24 -2.37 9.77
C LEU A 138 4.99 -3.29 10.73
N ARG A 139 6.26 -3.00 10.97
CA ARG A 139 7.10 -3.87 11.83
C ARG A 139 6.77 -3.73 13.30
N HIS A 140 6.44 -2.53 13.74
CA HIS A 140 6.29 -2.23 15.16
C HIS A 140 4.88 -1.81 15.57
N GLY A 141 4.04 -1.50 14.59
CA GLY A 141 2.69 -1.00 14.83
C GLY A 141 2.68 0.45 15.27
N VAL A 142 1.49 1.02 15.32
CA VAL A 142 1.25 2.36 15.84
C VAL A 142 0.85 2.18 17.30
N ALA A 143 1.67 2.71 18.22
CA ALA A 143 1.53 2.43 19.64
C ALA A 143 0.17 2.86 20.18
N ILE A 144 -0.11 4.16 20.14
CA ILE A 144 -1.36 4.71 20.63
C ILE A 144 -1.75 5.85 19.70
N PRO A 145 -2.91 5.75 19.06
CA PRO A 145 -3.39 6.87 18.26
C PRO A 145 -3.62 8.07 19.15
N ALA A 146 -3.12 9.24 18.74
CA ALA A 146 -3.27 10.45 19.50
C ALA A 146 -4.74 10.77 19.78
N ALA A 147 -5.60 10.44 18.82
CA ALA A 147 -7.02 10.71 18.92
C ALA A 147 -7.77 9.65 19.74
N SER A 148 -7.08 8.69 20.33
CA SER A 148 -7.80 7.66 21.08
C SER A 148 -8.62 8.28 22.19
N GLY A 149 -8.10 9.32 22.81
CA GLY A 149 -8.82 10.06 23.85
C GLY A 149 -9.43 9.20 24.93
N ARG A 150 -9.53 7.94 24.69
CA ARG A 150 -10.13 7.06 25.66
C ARG A 150 -9.08 6.57 26.61
N SER A 151 -9.54 6.27 27.77
CA SER A 151 -8.71 5.60 28.72
C SER A 151 -8.21 4.30 28.13
N ALA A 152 -6.96 4.01 28.35
CA ALA A 152 -6.40 2.76 27.97
C ALA A 152 -6.84 1.62 28.90
N ALA A 153 -7.72 1.94 29.76
CA ALA A 153 -8.21 1.00 30.77
C ALA A 153 -8.40 -0.37 30.23
#